data_6f72ad3e4f9716215981794af3ff2dea
#
_entry.id   6f72ad3e4f9716215981794af3ff2dea
#
_cell.length_a   1.000
_cell.length_b   1.000
_cell.length_c   1.000
_cell.angle_alpha   90.00
_cell.angle_beta   90.00
_cell.angle_gamma   90.00
#
_symmetry.space_group_name_H-M   'P 1'
#
loop_
_entity.id
_entity.type
_entity.pdbx_description
1 polymer ?
#
loop_
_entity_poly.entity_id
_entity_poly.type
_entity_poly.pdbx_seq_one_letter_code
_entity_poly.pdbx_strand_id
1 'polypeptide(L)'
;MKIVFLDVKTIGEDIDLSGFDRFGEVVKYDFSTSEEVPERVQDADVIILNKVQVNEQTIGKAENLKLVCVTATGTNNLDKEYLEKRGVAWRNVAGYSTETVAQHTFAMLLYLLEKMRYYDDYVKEERYINDTIFTHFAEHFTEISGKTWGIIGLGTIGRRVADIAKAFGAQIIY
;
A
#
# COMPACT_ATOMS: atom_id res chain seq x y z
N MET A 1 -3.41 -14.49 -25.98
CA MET A 1 -2.54 -13.61 -25.14
C MET A 1 -2.29 -14.35 -23.85
N LYS A 2 -1.06 -14.37 -23.37
CA LYS A 2 -0.71 -14.99 -22.09
C LYS A 2 -0.42 -13.92 -21.02
N ILE A 3 -1.14 -13.99 -19.94
CA ILE A 3 -1.03 -13.06 -18.79
C ILE A 3 -0.44 -13.84 -17.62
N VAL A 4 0.63 -13.34 -17.03
CA VAL A 4 1.32 -13.97 -15.91
C VAL A 4 1.29 -13.06 -14.69
N PHE A 5 0.66 -13.52 -13.60
CA PHE A 5 0.75 -12.90 -12.28
C PHE A 5 1.93 -13.50 -11.52
N LEU A 6 2.85 -12.66 -11.03
CA LEU A 6 4.09 -13.13 -10.40
C LEU A 6 4.03 -13.21 -8.87
N ASP A 7 3.10 -12.51 -8.23
CA ASP A 7 3.02 -12.42 -6.77
C ASP A 7 1.59 -12.14 -6.29
N VAL A 8 0.65 -13.00 -6.72
CA VAL A 8 -0.80 -12.81 -6.53
C VAL A 8 -1.22 -12.70 -5.07
N LYS A 9 -0.49 -13.34 -4.13
CA LYS A 9 -0.75 -13.20 -2.68
C LYS A 9 -0.63 -11.77 -2.17
N THR A 10 0.05 -10.87 -2.90
CA THR A 10 0.17 -9.47 -2.52
C THR A 10 -1.07 -8.64 -2.82
N ILE A 11 -2.04 -9.20 -3.54
CA ILE A 11 -3.29 -8.51 -3.93
C ILE A 11 -4.39 -8.74 -2.88
N GLY A 12 -4.33 -9.88 -2.18
CA GLY A 12 -5.39 -10.35 -1.26
C GLY A 12 -6.24 -11.45 -1.89
N GLU A 13 -6.85 -12.25 -1.04
CA GLU A 13 -7.65 -13.42 -1.46
C GLU A 13 -9.09 -13.04 -1.84
N ASP A 14 -9.53 -11.85 -1.48
CA ASP A 14 -10.87 -11.30 -1.71
C ASP A 14 -11.03 -10.64 -3.09
N ILE A 15 -9.97 -10.55 -3.88
CA ILE A 15 -10.02 -9.95 -5.21
C ILE A 15 -10.30 -11.00 -6.28
N ASP A 16 -11.42 -10.83 -6.98
CA ASP A 16 -11.75 -11.67 -8.13
C ASP A 16 -10.92 -11.29 -9.37
N LEU A 17 -10.06 -12.21 -9.78
CA LEU A 17 -9.21 -12.07 -10.96
C LEU A 17 -9.78 -12.77 -12.21
N SER A 18 -10.96 -13.38 -12.14
CA SER A 18 -11.57 -14.12 -13.26
C SER A 18 -11.85 -13.22 -14.48
N GLY A 19 -12.02 -11.92 -14.25
CA GLY A 19 -12.19 -10.95 -15.32
C GLY A 19 -11.02 -10.90 -16.33
N PHE A 20 -9.85 -11.44 -15.98
CA PHE A 20 -8.70 -11.52 -16.90
C PHE A 20 -8.81 -12.68 -17.91
N ASP A 21 -9.57 -13.73 -17.60
CA ASP A 21 -9.70 -14.94 -18.44
C ASP A 21 -10.25 -14.62 -19.84
N ARG A 22 -11.04 -13.55 -19.97
CA ARG A 22 -11.55 -13.07 -21.26
C ARG A 22 -10.48 -12.57 -22.23
N PHE A 23 -9.27 -12.30 -21.75
CA PHE A 23 -8.16 -11.79 -22.55
C PHE A 23 -7.22 -12.90 -23.02
N GLY A 24 -7.31 -14.12 -22.51
CA GLY A 24 -6.53 -15.27 -22.89
C GLY A 24 -6.13 -16.17 -21.73
N GLU A 25 -5.00 -16.86 -21.87
CA GLU A 25 -4.45 -17.72 -20.83
C GLU A 25 -3.96 -16.90 -19.64
N VAL A 26 -4.38 -17.26 -18.43
CA VAL A 26 -3.96 -16.59 -17.18
C VAL A 26 -3.22 -17.58 -16.30
N VAL A 27 -1.94 -17.31 -16.04
CA VAL A 27 -1.10 -18.08 -15.11
C VAL A 27 -0.88 -17.25 -13.85
N LYS A 28 -1.06 -17.86 -12.68
CA LYS A 28 -0.96 -17.19 -11.38
C LYS A 28 0.06 -17.89 -10.52
N TYR A 29 1.05 -17.13 -10.04
CA TYR A 29 2.01 -17.57 -9.04
C TYR A 29 1.76 -16.81 -7.74
N ASP A 30 1.67 -17.51 -6.64
CA ASP A 30 1.50 -16.94 -5.30
C ASP A 30 2.61 -15.96 -4.96
N PHE A 31 3.83 -16.37 -5.28
CA PHE A 31 5.06 -15.64 -5.08
C PHE A 31 6.10 -16.04 -6.14
N SER A 32 6.99 -15.14 -6.52
CA SER A 32 8.11 -15.42 -7.43
C SER A 32 9.40 -14.82 -6.93
N THR A 33 10.46 -15.64 -6.87
CA THR A 33 11.84 -15.15 -6.65
C THR A 33 12.43 -14.60 -7.95
N SER A 34 13.47 -13.80 -7.87
CA SER A 34 14.14 -13.25 -9.06
C SER A 34 14.71 -14.34 -9.97
N GLU A 35 15.08 -15.49 -9.42
CA GLU A 35 15.63 -16.65 -10.15
C GLU A 35 14.55 -17.39 -10.94
N GLU A 36 13.31 -17.42 -10.42
CA GLU A 36 12.18 -18.12 -11.05
C GLU A 36 11.52 -17.30 -12.17
N VAL A 37 11.60 -15.96 -12.06
CA VAL A 37 10.91 -15.05 -12.99
C VAL A 37 11.27 -15.31 -14.45
N PRO A 38 12.55 -15.49 -14.87
CA PRO A 38 12.91 -15.67 -16.27
C PRO A 38 12.21 -16.85 -16.96
N GLU A 39 11.98 -17.94 -16.23
CA GLU A 39 11.26 -19.12 -16.75
C GLU A 39 9.75 -18.87 -16.80
N ARG A 40 9.21 -18.23 -15.76
CA ARG A 40 7.77 -17.98 -15.61
C ARG A 40 7.21 -17.00 -16.66
N VAL A 41 8.04 -16.10 -17.16
CA VAL A 41 7.61 -15.04 -18.08
C VAL A 41 8.04 -15.25 -19.52
N GLN A 42 8.75 -16.32 -19.84
CA GLN A 42 9.38 -16.54 -21.13
C GLN A 42 8.45 -16.35 -22.34
N ASP A 43 7.22 -16.80 -22.22
CA ASP A 43 6.18 -16.74 -23.25
C ASP A 43 5.03 -15.76 -22.91
N ALA A 44 5.22 -14.88 -21.89
CA ALA A 44 4.22 -13.93 -21.48
C ALA A 44 4.10 -12.75 -22.44
N ASP A 45 2.86 -12.36 -22.76
CA ASP A 45 2.53 -11.10 -23.42
C ASP A 45 2.36 -9.96 -22.40
N VAL A 46 1.84 -10.29 -21.21
CA VAL A 46 1.57 -9.34 -20.12
C VAL A 46 2.04 -9.92 -18.80
N ILE A 47 2.72 -9.12 -18.01
CA ILE A 47 3.11 -9.45 -16.64
C ILE A 47 2.38 -8.54 -15.66
N ILE A 48 1.81 -9.12 -14.62
CA ILE A 48 1.16 -8.39 -13.51
C ILE A 48 1.90 -8.75 -12.22
N LEU A 49 2.32 -7.74 -11.48
CA LEU A 49 3.14 -7.92 -10.28
C LEU A 49 2.97 -6.77 -9.27
N ASN A 50 3.45 -6.95 -8.07
CA ASN A 50 3.52 -5.91 -7.05
C ASN A 50 4.95 -5.61 -6.60
N LYS A 51 5.71 -6.64 -6.18
CA LYS A 51 7.02 -6.46 -5.54
C LYS A 51 8.19 -7.04 -6.32
N VAL A 52 7.94 -7.90 -7.27
CA VAL A 52 8.98 -8.51 -8.09
C VAL A 52 9.76 -7.45 -8.87
N GLN A 53 11.09 -7.58 -8.92
CA GLN A 53 11.94 -6.68 -9.70
C GLN A 53 11.79 -6.96 -11.20
N VAL A 54 11.69 -5.89 -11.98
CA VAL A 54 11.60 -5.94 -13.44
C VAL A 54 12.81 -5.25 -14.03
N ASN A 55 13.71 -6.03 -14.60
CA ASN A 55 14.96 -5.58 -15.24
C ASN A 55 15.42 -6.61 -16.29
N GLU A 56 16.56 -6.38 -16.93
CA GLU A 56 17.11 -7.28 -17.93
C GLU A 56 17.29 -8.71 -17.43
N GLN A 57 17.70 -8.89 -16.18
CA GLN A 57 17.95 -10.22 -15.60
C GLN A 57 16.66 -11.03 -15.44
N THR A 58 15.56 -10.37 -15.08
CA THR A 58 14.28 -11.02 -14.78
C THR A 58 13.40 -11.21 -16.00
N ILE A 59 13.35 -10.22 -16.93
CA ILE A 59 12.44 -10.28 -18.07
C ILE A 59 13.16 -10.34 -19.44
N GLY A 60 14.50 -10.49 -19.45
CA GLY A 60 15.27 -10.49 -20.69
C GLY A 60 14.86 -11.58 -21.68
N LYS A 61 14.41 -12.73 -21.20
CA LYS A 61 13.94 -13.87 -22.00
C LYS A 61 12.49 -13.76 -22.49
N ALA A 62 11.71 -12.79 -22.00
CA ALA A 62 10.30 -12.61 -22.37
C ALA A 62 10.20 -11.85 -23.71
N GLU A 63 10.43 -12.53 -24.82
CA GLU A 63 10.49 -11.92 -26.17
C GLU A 63 9.15 -11.32 -26.62
N ASN A 64 8.02 -11.90 -26.20
CA ASN A 64 6.68 -11.48 -26.59
C ASN A 64 6.08 -10.40 -25.66
N LEU A 65 6.81 -9.98 -24.63
CA LEU A 65 6.29 -9.08 -23.60
C LEU A 65 5.97 -7.69 -24.15
N LYS A 66 4.74 -7.24 -23.97
CA LYS A 66 4.20 -5.96 -24.43
C LYS A 66 3.85 -5.00 -23.31
N LEU A 67 3.48 -5.55 -22.12
CA LEU A 67 2.96 -4.75 -21.02
C LEU A 67 3.37 -5.32 -19.67
N VAL A 68 3.80 -4.44 -18.78
CA VAL A 68 4.01 -4.72 -17.35
C VAL A 68 3.04 -3.89 -16.54
N CYS A 69 2.23 -4.54 -15.69
CA CYS A 69 1.29 -3.88 -14.79
C CYS A 69 1.75 -4.07 -13.33
N VAL A 70 1.88 -2.96 -12.60
CA VAL A 70 2.19 -2.97 -11.16
C VAL A 70 0.91 -2.74 -10.36
N THR A 71 0.54 -3.67 -9.50
CA THR A 71 -0.64 -3.59 -8.63
C THR A 71 -0.39 -2.72 -7.39
N ALA A 72 0.36 -1.64 -7.56
CA ALA A 72 0.71 -0.69 -6.52
C ALA A 72 0.84 0.73 -7.08
N THR A 73 0.95 1.73 -6.21
CA THR A 73 1.25 3.11 -6.60
C THR A 73 2.74 3.29 -6.93
N GLY A 74 3.63 2.71 -6.10
CA GLY A 74 5.08 2.78 -6.32
C GLY A 74 5.55 1.92 -7.50
N THR A 75 6.56 2.39 -8.23
CA THR A 75 7.12 1.72 -9.42
C THR A 75 8.64 1.64 -9.37
N ASN A 76 9.23 1.73 -8.19
CA ASN A 76 10.68 1.69 -7.99
C ASN A 76 11.30 0.30 -8.20
N ASN A 77 10.47 -0.72 -8.35
CA ASN A 77 10.86 -2.07 -8.76
C ASN A 77 10.92 -2.27 -10.29
N LEU A 78 10.62 -1.22 -11.08
CA LEU A 78 10.73 -1.26 -12.54
C LEU A 78 11.99 -0.55 -13.02
N ASP A 79 12.80 -1.23 -13.82
CA ASP A 79 13.81 -0.59 -14.67
C ASP A 79 13.10 0.01 -15.89
N LYS A 80 12.69 1.27 -15.74
CA LYS A 80 11.91 1.98 -16.76
C LYS A 80 12.70 2.25 -18.04
N GLU A 81 14.00 2.52 -17.91
CA GLU A 81 14.88 2.74 -19.06
C GLU A 81 15.01 1.47 -19.90
N TYR A 82 15.14 0.32 -19.24
CA TYR A 82 15.18 -0.97 -19.91
C TYR A 82 13.84 -1.30 -20.60
N LEU A 83 12.70 -1.05 -19.93
CA LEU A 83 11.38 -1.25 -20.51
C LEU A 83 11.16 -0.37 -21.74
N GLU A 84 11.52 0.90 -21.66
CA GLU A 84 11.42 1.85 -22.78
C GLU A 84 12.29 1.42 -23.97
N LYS A 85 13.55 1.04 -23.72
CA LYS A 85 14.47 0.53 -24.75
C LYS A 85 13.91 -0.71 -25.46
N ARG A 86 13.17 -1.56 -24.75
CA ARG A 86 12.52 -2.75 -25.32
C ARG A 86 11.18 -2.47 -25.99
N GLY A 87 10.64 -1.25 -25.88
CA GLY A 87 9.28 -0.92 -26.35
C GLY A 87 8.18 -1.58 -25.52
N VAL A 88 8.46 -1.99 -24.28
CA VAL A 88 7.50 -2.60 -23.38
C VAL A 88 6.79 -1.51 -22.58
N ALA A 89 5.47 -1.42 -22.72
CA ALA A 89 4.67 -0.47 -21.97
C ALA A 89 4.58 -0.89 -20.48
N TRP A 90 4.41 0.08 -19.59
CA TRP A 90 4.11 -0.21 -18.20
C TRP A 90 2.97 0.66 -17.65
N ARG A 91 2.24 0.15 -16.67
CA ARG A 91 1.17 0.86 -15.95
C ARG A 91 1.20 0.48 -14.49
N ASN A 92 0.70 1.38 -13.65
CA ASN A 92 0.52 1.17 -12.23
C ASN A 92 -0.88 1.65 -11.78
N VAL A 93 -1.23 1.41 -10.53
CA VAL A 93 -2.51 1.87 -9.95
C VAL A 93 -2.22 3.10 -9.08
N ALA A 94 -2.20 4.27 -9.74
CA ALA A 94 -1.95 5.52 -9.04
C ALA A 94 -3.19 5.99 -8.25
N GLY A 95 -2.96 6.48 -7.03
CA GLY A 95 -3.97 7.19 -6.24
C GLY A 95 -5.01 6.33 -5.51
N TYR A 96 -5.06 5.03 -5.73
CA TYR A 96 -6.08 4.14 -5.11
C TYR A 96 -6.05 4.12 -3.59
N SER A 97 -4.88 4.28 -2.99
CA SER A 97 -4.68 4.17 -1.55
C SER A 97 -4.66 5.50 -0.80
N THR A 98 -4.92 6.63 -1.47
CA THR A 98 -4.79 7.96 -0.86
C THR A 98 -5.62 8.10 0.41
N GLU A 99 -6.91 7.77 0.35
CA GLU A 99 -7.82 7.88 1.49
C GLU A 99 -7.47 6.86 2.57
N THR A 100 -7.18 5.60 2.18
CA THR A 100 -6.84 4.52 3.12
C THR A 100 -5.56 4.84 3.89
N VAL A 101 -4.51 5.30 3.22
CA VAL A 101 -3.24 5.64 3.89
C VAL A 101 -3.42 6.86 4.79
N ALA A 102 -4.14 7.89 4.36
CA ALA A 102 -4.42 9.04 5.20
C ALA A 102 -5.23 8.63 6.45
N GLN A 103 -6.30 7.87 6.29
CA GLN A 103 -7.10 7.35 7.39
C GLN A 103 -6.25 6.54 8.37
N HIS A 104 -5.43 5.61 7.87
CA HIS A 104 -4.58 4.77 8.73
C HIS A 104 -3.52 5.58 9.49
N THR A 105 -2.98 6.64 8.87
CA THR A 105 -2.06 7.58 9.54
C THR A 105 -2.70 8.17 10.80
N PHE A 106 -3.95 8.64 10.69
CA PHE A 106 -4.68 9.19 11.84
C PHE A 106 -5.10 8.11 12.83
N ALA A 107 -5.49 6.92 12.36
CA ALA A 107 -5.82 5.80 13.25
C ALA A 107 -4.64 5.44 14.17
N MET A 108 -3.43 5.33 13.61
CA MET A 108 -2.22 5.06 14.40
C MET A 108 -1.88 6.20 15.36
N LEU A 109 -1.96 7.44 14.90
CA LEU A 109 -1.66 8.60 15.73
C LEU A 109 -2.65 8.71 16.90
N LEU A 110 -3.95 8.68 16.63
CA LEU A 110 -4.99 8.77 17.65
C LEU A 110 -4.91 7.60 18.64
N TYR A 111 -4.63 6.39 18.17
CA TYR A 111 -4.39 5.25 19.05
C TYR A 111 -3.31 5.52 20.10
N LEU A 112 -2.21 6.18 19.68
CA LEU A 112 -1.10 6.52 20.57
C LEU A 112 -1.41 7.71 21.47
N LEU A 113 -1.97 8.80 20.92
CA LEU A 113 -2.25 10.03 21.67
C LEU A 113 -3.34 9.81 22.73
N GLU A 114 -4.42 9.14 22.37
CA GLU A 114 -5.58 8.90 23.22
C GLU A 114 -5.41 7.69 24.16
N LYS A 115 -4.23 7.02 24.14
CA LYS A 115 -3.98 5.83 24.97
C LYS A 115 -5.06 4.76 24.83
N MET A 116 -5.56 4.58 23.61
CA MET A 116 -6.75 3.75 23.34
C MET A 116 -6.66 2.35 23.95
N ARG A 117 -5.48 1.69 23.84
CA ARG A 117 -5.29 0.37 24.42
C ARG A 117 -5.47 0.36 25.96
N TYR A 118 -4.86 1.34 26.62
CA TYR A 118 -4.95 1.43 28.09
C TYR A 118 -6.40 1.56 28.54
N TYR A 119 -7.17 2.46 27.90
CA TYR A 119 -8.56 2.69 28.28
C TYR A 119 -9.49 1.54 27.83
N ASP A 120 -9.21 0.86 26.73
CA ASP A 120 -9.92 -0.35 26.31
C ASP A 120 -9.74 -1.48 27.35
N ASP A 121 -8.49 -1.74 27.77
CA ASP A 121 -8.18 -2.72 28.83
C ASP A 121 -8.82 -2.32 30.17
N TYR A 122 -8.76 -1.03 30.55
CA TYR A 122 -9.36 -0.49 31.78
C TYR A 122 -10.86 -0.76 31.85
N VAL A 123 -11.58 -0.56 30.75
CA VAL A 123 -13.04 -0.79 30.67
C VAL A 123 -13.35 -2.28 30.63
N LYS A 124 -12.64 -3.08 29.84
CA LYS A 124 -12.87 -4.53 29.70
C LYS A 124 -12.60 -5.31 30.99
N GLU A 125 -11.63 -4.85 31.78
CA GLU A 125 -11.32 -5.42 33.10
C GLU A 125 -12.23 -4.88 34.22
N GLU A 126 -13.23 -4.07 33.86
CA GLU A 126 -14.22 -3.50 34.78
C GLU A 126 -13.60 -2.69 35.94
N ARG A 127 -12.39 -2.18 35.76
CA ARG A 127 -11.66 -1.42 36.81
C ARG A 127 -12.40 -0.17 37.25
N TYR A 128 -13.17 0.44 36.34
CA TYR A 128 -13.99 1.63 36.64
C TYR A 128 -15.11 1.40 37.67
N ILE A 129 -15.56 0.16 37.87
CA ILE A 129 -16.65 -0.16 38.82
C ILE A 129 -16.25 0.19 40.27
N ASN A 130 -14.96 0.10 40.58
CA ASN A 130 -14.41 0.35 41.89
C ASN A 130 -13.94 1.79 42.10
N ASP A 131 -14.02 2.64 41.07
CA ASP A 131 -13.63 4.04 41.16
C ASP A 131 -14.68 4.84 42.01
N THR A 132 -14.17 5.73 42.83
CA THR A 132 -15.00 6.58 43.69
C THR A 132 -15.53 7.83 42.98
N ILE A 133 -14.98 8.13 41.80
CA ILE A 133 -15.34 9.27 40.97
C ILE A 133 -15.58 8.82 39.53
N PHE A 134 -16.31 9.61 38.76
CA PHE A 134 -16.67 9.29 37.36
C PHE A 134 -15.53 9.54 36.34
N THR A 135 -14.34 9.93 36.80
CA THR A 135 -13.19 10.24 35.95
C THR A 135 -11.99 9.40 36.35
N HIS A 136 -11.14 9.07 35.35
CA HIS A 136 -9.90 8.34 35.53
C HIS A 136 -8.71 9.12 34.97
N PHE A 137 -7.74 9.47 35.82
CA PHE A 137 -6.61 10.36 35.47
C PHE A 137 -5.26 9.66 35.40
N ALA A 138 -5.21 8.36 35.18
CA ALA A 138 -3.94 7.61 35.19
C ALA A 138 -3.04 7.93 33.98
N GLU A 139 -3.63 8.17 32.81
CA GLU A 139 -2.88 8.46 31.58
C GLU A 139 -3.23 9.85 31.04
N HIS A 140 -2.20 10.56 30.59
CA HIS A 140 -2.35 11.85 29.92
C HIS A 140 -2.41 11.66 28.40
N PHE A 141 -3.35 12.32 27.77
CA PHE A 141 -3.41 12.41 26.29
C PHE A 141 -2.99 13.80 25.81
N THR A 142 -2.72 13.92 24.52
CA THR A 142 -2.29 15.17 23.90
C THR A 142 -3.20 15.51 22.73
N GLU A 143 -3.78 16.71 22.77
CA GLU A 143 -4.60 17.21 21.66
C GLU A 143 -3.72 17.56 20.44
N ILE A 144 -4.25 17.33 19.25
CA ILE A 144 -3.61 17.72 17.98
C ILE A 144 -3.76 19.23 17.74
N SER A 145 -4.85 19.81 18.27
CA SER A 145 -5.15 21.24 18.09
C SER A 145 -4.00 22.14 18.56
N GLY A 146 -3.62 23.12 17.76
CA GLY A 146 -2.51 24.04 18.03
C GLY A 146 -1.12 23.45 17.87
N LYS A 147 -0.96 22.15 17.58
CA LYS A 147 0.34 21.54 17.36
C LYS A 147 0.84 21.76 15.94
N THR A 148 2.16 21.73 15.77
CA THR A 148 2.80 21.73 14.46
C THR A 148 2.91 20.32 13.92
N TRP A 149 2.41 20.09 12.71
CA TRP A 149 2.49 18.82 11.99
C TRP A 149 3.43 18.96 10.78
N GLY A 150 4.58 18.30 10.85
CA GLY A 150 5.54 18.25 9.75
C GLY A 150 5.21 17.13 8.75
N ILE A 151 5.26 17.43 7.46
CA ILE A 151 5.03 16.46 6.39
C ILE A 151 6.25 16.41 5.49
N ILE A 152 6.89 15.24 5.39
CA ILE A 152 7.98 14.98 4.46
C ILE A 152 7.37 14.38 3.18
N GLY A 153 7.27 15.20 2.12
CA GLY A 153 6.65 14.82 0.85
C GLY A 153 5.18 15.23 0.74
N LEU A 154 4.93 16.37 0.06
CA LEU A 154 3.59 16.94 -0.14
C LEU A 154 2.97 16.49 -1.49
N GLY A 155 3.02 15.18 -1.78
CA GLY A 155 2.30 14.55 -2.89
C GLY A 155 0.81 14.34 -2.56
N THR A 156 0.13 13.50 -3.34
CA THR A 156 -1.34 13.27 -3.18
C THR A 156 -1.70 12.82 -1.76
N ILE A 157 -0.98 11.84 -1.21
CA ILE A 157 -1.21 11.33 0.15
C ILE A 157 -0.87 12.40 1.18
N GLY A 158 0.31 13.05 1.07
CA GLY A 158 0.73 14.07 2.03
C GLY A 158 -0.24 15.26 2.09
N ARG A 159 -0.78 15.70 0.96
CA ARG A 159 -1.82 16.75 0.90
C ARG A 159 -3.09 16.31 1.62
N ARG A 160 -3.53 15.06 1.40
CA ARG A 160 -4.72 14.54 2.07
C ARG A 160 -4.53 14.45 3.59
N VAL A 161 -3.37 14.00 4.05
CA VAL A 161 -3.00 14.02 5.49
C VAL A 161 -2.99 15.45 6.03
N ALA A 162 -2.42 16.42 5.28
CA ALA A 162 -2.42 17.82 5.68
C ALA A 162 -3.83 18.39 5.88
N ASP A 163 -4.76 18.09 4.96
CA ASP A 163 -6.14 18.56 5.04
C ASP A 163 -6.86 18.04 6.28
N ILE A 164 -6.68 16.76 6.59
CA ILE A 164 -7.26 16.15 7.80
C ILE A 164 -6.62 16.74 9.06
N ALA A 165 -5.28 16.91 9.09
CA ALA A 165 -4.59 17.49 10.24
C ALA A 165 -5.03 18.94 10.51
N LYS A 166 -5.26 19.74 9.47
CA LYS A 166 -5.86 21.09 9.61
C LYS A 166 -7.25 21.04 10.21
N ALA A 167 -8.08 20.05 9.84
CA ALA A 167 -9.40 19.88 10.44
C ALA A 167 -9.34 19.56 11.94
N PHE A 168 -8.27 18.93 12.42
CA PHE A 168 -7.95 18.77 13.84
C PHE A 168 -7.32 20.02 14.49
N GLY A 169 -7.14 21.12 13.77
CA GLY A 169 -6.57 22.37 14.29
C GLY A 169 -5.05 22.41 14.29
N ALA A 170 -4.36 21.51 13.59
CA ALA A 170 -2.90 21.52 13.48
C ALA A 170 -2.40 22.61 12.52
N GLN A 171 -1.19 23.11 12.79
CA GLN A 171 -0.43 23.96 11.88
C GLN A 171 0.48 23.08 11.01
N ILE A 172 0.40 23.21 9.68
CA ILE A 172 1.13 22.34 8.76
C ILE A 172 2.42 23.03 8.30
N ILE A 173 3.53 22.26 8.36
CA ILE A 173 4.81 22.61 7.73
C ILE A 173 5.25 21.46 6.82
N TYR A 174 5.98 21.75 5.71
CA TYR A 174 6.46 20.76 4.74
C TYR A 174 7.72 21.25 4.01
#